data_eb82520c80e809b018e2a588789f3404
#
_entry.id   eb82520c80e809b018e2a588789f3404
#
_cell.length_a   1.000
_cell.length_b   1.000
_cell.length_c   1.000
_cell.angle_alpha   90.00
_cell.angle_beta   90.00
_cell.angle_gamma   90.00
#
_symmetry.space_group_name_H-M   'P 1'
#
loop_
_entity.id
_entity.type
_entity.pdbx_description
1 polymer ?
#
loop_
_entity_poly.entity_id
_entity_poly.type
_entity_poly.pdbx_seq_one_letter_code
_entity_poly.pdbx_strand_id
1 'polypeptide(L)'
;MKDQKGDVNIVELQGTVGSAPAIDRKKGFEEIIKADPKFKITRSQTGDFTRAKGKEVMEAFLKAEGKKINVLYAHNDDMAIGAIQAIEEAGMKPAKDITIISIDGVKGAFEAMIAGKLNVSVECSPLLGPQLMSAVKDIKAGKTLPKRIVTEEGIFPMEVAAKEFPNRKY
;
A
#
# COMPACT_ATOMS: atom_id res chain seq x y z
N MET A 1 -10.69 12.69 5.04
CA MET A 1 -10.43 13.34 3.73
C MET A 1 -11.69 13.77 2.97
N LYS A 2 -12.85 13.16 3.19
CA LYS A 2 -14.10 13.62 2.55
C LYS A 2 -14.42 15.09 2.89
N ASP A 3 -14.02 15.52 4.08
CA ASP A 3 -14.29 16.88 4.60
C ASP A 3 -13.15 17.88 4.33
N GLN A 4 -12.09 17.46 3.64
CA GLN A 4 -10.99 18.36 3.28
C GLN A 4 -11.46 19.31 2.17
N LYS A 5 -11.40 20.61 2.46
CA LYS A 5 -11.67 21.67 1.48
C LYS A 5 -10.43 21.86 0.60
N GLY A 6 -10.61 21.76 -0.73
CA GLY A 6 -9.56 21.95 -1.72
C GLY A 6 -8.98 20.66 -2.27
N ASP A 7 -7.95 20.80 -3.12
CA ASP A 7 -7.27 19.69 -3.78
C ASP A 7 -6.54 18.79 -2.77
N VAL A 8 -6.54 17.49 -3.06
CA VAL A 8 -5.79 16.48 -2.33
C VAL A 8 -4.64 16.01 -3.21
N ASN A 9 -3.43 16.46 -2.88
CA ASN A 9 -2.21 16.11 -3.61
C ASN A 9 -1.69 14.75 -3.15
N ILE A 10 -1.64 13.81 -4.08
CA ILE A 10 -1.21 12.44 -3.86
C ILE A 10 0.14 12.24 -4.51
N VAL A 11 1.09 11.66 -3.78
CA VAL A 11 2.31 11.09 -4.36
C VAL A 11 2.22 9.58 -4.35
N GLU A 12 2.69 8.94 -5.42
CA GLU A 12 2.59 7.51 -5.65
C GLU A 12 3.97 6.86 -5.75
N LEU A 13 4.22 5.86 -4.91
CA LEU A 13 5.37 4.96 -5.01
C LEU A 13 4.94 3.69 -5.72
N GLN A 14 5.32 3.55 -6.98
CA GLN A 14 5.00 2.37 -7.77
C GLN A 14 5.96 1.21 -7.48
N GLY A 15 5.49 -0.01 -7.69
CA GLY A 15 6.34 -1.20 -7.68
C GLY A 15 7.24 -1.31 -8.91
N THR A 16 7.86 -2.48 -9.08
CA THR A 16 8.73 -2.78 -10.22
C THR A 16 8.02 -2.56 -11.54
N VAL A 17 8.64 -1.78 -12.40
CA VAL A 17 8.09 -1.41 -13.72
C VAL A 17 7.77 -2.66 -14.54
N GLY A 18 6.56 -2.72 -15.10
CA GLY A 18 6.11 -3.83 -15.95
C GLY A 18 5.61 -5.06 -15.19
N SER A 19 5.73 -5.11 -13.86
CA SER A 19 5.15 -6.20 -13.07
C SER A 19 3.62 -6.09 -13.00
N ALA A 20 2.92 -7.23 -13.04
CA ALA A 20 1.47 -7.27 -12.95
C ALA A 20 0.94 -6.57 -11.68
N PRO A 21 1.48 -6.80 -10.47
CA PRO A 21 0.99 -6.12 -9.28
C PRO A 21 1.18 -4.59 -9.34
N ALA A 22 2.26 -4.07 -9.94
CA ALA A 22 2.42 -2.63 -10.07
C ALA A 22 1.39 -2.04 -11.05
N ILE A 23 1.14 -2.70 -12.16
CA ILE A 23 0.14 -2.29 -13.17
C ILE A 23 -1.26 -2.30 -12.57
N ASP A 24 -1.65 -3.40 -11.92
CA ASP A 24 -3.00 -3.59 -11.39
C ASP A 24 -3.29 -2.64 -10.21
N ARG A 25 -2.33 -2.47 -9.29
CA ARG A 25 -2.44 -1.56 -8.13
C ARG A 25 -2.59 -0.11 -8.60
N LYS A 26 -1.77 0.31 -9.57
CA LYS A 26 -1.89 1.65 -10.18
C LYS A 26 -3.26 1.85 -10.82
N LYS A 27 -3.64 0.95 -11.71
CA LYS A 27 -4.90 1.03 -12.46
C LYS A 27 -6.11 1.08 -11.52
N GLY A 28 -6.18 0.16 -10.55
CA GLY A 28 -7.29 0.09 -9.62
C GLY A 28 -7.42 1.36 -8.76
N PHE A 29 -6.31 1.94 -8.31
CA PHE A 29 -6.33 3.19 -7.56
C PHE A 29 -6.79 4.36 -8.43
N GLU A 30 -6.21 4.53 -9.62
CA GLU A 30 -6.59 5.59 -10.55
C GLU A 30 -8.06 5.53 -10.98
N GLU A 31 -8.62 4.34 -11.20
CA GLU A 31 -10.03 4.17 -11.57
C GLU A 31 -10.96 4.73 -10.50
N ILE A 32 -10.63 4.57 -9.22
CA ILE A 32 -11.45 5.05 -8.11
C ILE A 32 -11.30 6.56 -7.90
N ILE A 33 -10.06 7.09 -7.89
CA ILE A 33 -9.84 8.50 -7.60
C ILE A 33 -10.31 9.43 -8.74
N LYS A 34 -10.40 8.94 -9.98
CA LYS A 34 -10.96 9.69 -11.13
C LYS A 34 -12.42 10.14 -10.92
N ALA A 35 -13.16 9.51 -10.03
CA ALA A 35 -14.54 9.87 -9.72
C ALA A 35 -14.66 11.23 -9.00
N ASP A 36 -13.59 11.71 -8.37
CA ASP A 36 -13.60 13.00 -7.66
C ASP A 36 -12.34 13.81 -8.08
N PRO A 37 -12.52 14.89 -8.86
CA PRO A 37 -11.41 15.66 -9.44
C PRO A 37 -10.53 16.39 -8.40
N LYS A 38 -10.94 16.42 -7.13
CA LYS A 38 -10.09 16.98 -6.06
C LYS A 38 -8.85 16.11 -5.79
N PHE A 39 -8.90 14.79 -6.05
CA PHE A 39 -7.77 13.88 -5.87
C PHE A 39 -6.82 13.96 -7.07
N LYS A 40 -5.60 14.41 -6.84
CA LYS A 40 -4.60 14.63 -7.91
C LYS A 40 -3.32 13.89 -7.60
N ILE A 41 -2.94 12.95 -8.46
CA ILE A 41 -1.59 12.36 -8.41
C ILE A 41 -0.62 13.40 -8.98
N THR A 42 0.13 14.07 -8.10
CA THR A 42 1.08 15.14 -8.47
C THR A 42 2.44 14.57 -8.83
N ARG A 43 2.82 13.44 -8.23
CA ARG A 43 4.06 12.71 -8.47
C ARG A 43 3.80 11.22 -8.46
N SER A 44 4.47 10.51 -9.36
CA SER A 44 4.42 9.05 -9.44
C SER A 44 5.77 8.54 -9.95
N GLN A 45 6.42 7.65 -9.16
CA GLN A 45 7.72 7.09 -9.51
C GLN A 45 7.88 5.70 -8.91
N THR A 46 8.66 4.85 -9.59
CA THR A 46 8.95 3.51 -9.08
C THR A 46 9.88 3.56 -7.88
N GLY A 47 9.53 2.83 -6.83
CA GLY A 47 10.36 2.48 -5.68
C GLY A 47 10.73 0.99 -5.68
N ASP A 48 10.42 0.28 -6.78
CA ASP A 48 10.86 -1.09 -7.07
C ASP A 48 10.52 -2.11 -5.95
N PHE A 49 9.43 -1.86 -5.22
CA PHE A 49 8.98 -2.64 -4.06
C PHE A 49 9.98 -2.74 -2.89
N THR A 50 11.02 -1.89 -2.86
CA THR A 50 12.05 -1.95 -1.81
C THR A 50 11.99 -0.77 -0.85
N ARG A 51 12.36 -1.00 0.42
CA ARG A 51 12.43 0.05 1.46
C ARG A 51 13.40 1.16 1.07
N ALA A 52 14.59 0.79 0.61
CA ALA A 52 15.64 1.75 0.25
C ALA A 52 15.18 2.69 -0.87
N LYS A 53 14.58 2.14 -1.94
CA LYS A 53 14.06 2.94 -3.04
C LYS A 53 12.81 3.73 -2.65
N GLY A 54 11.94 3.16 -1.82
CA GLY A 54 10.79 3.88 -1.26
C GLY A 54 11.22 5.13 -0.48
N LYS A 55 12.28 5.01 0.35
CA LYS A 55 12.89 6.14 1.06
C LYS A 55 13.46 7.17 0.08
N GLU A 56 14.36 6.75 -0.83
CA GLU A 56 15.03 7.63 -1.82
C GLU A 56 14.02 8.45 -2.65
N VAL A 57 12.97 7.78 -3.15
CA VAL A 57 11.95 8.46 -3.97
C VAL A 57 11.10 9.41 -3.13
N MET A 58 10.75 9.02 -1.89
CA MET A 58 10.00 9.90 -0.99
C MET A 58 10.81 11.14 -0.60
N GLU A 59 12.11 11.02 -0.35
CA GLU A 59 13.00 12.18 -0.14
C GLU A 59 12.95 13.15 -1.31
N ALA A 60 12.98 12.64 -2.55
CA ALA A 60 12.87 13.47 -3.75
C ALA A 60 11.50 14.16 -3.86
N PHE A 61 10.41 13.47 -3.52
CA PHE A 61 9.07 14.06 -3.49
C PHE A 61 8.95 15.17 -2.44
N LEU A 62 9.46 14.91 -1.23
CA LEU A 62 9.46 15.91 -0.14
C LEU A 62 10.28 17.13 -0.49
N LYS A 63 11.43 16.96 -1.14
CA LYS A 63 12.26 18.07 -1.63
C LYS A 63 11.54 18.91 -2.70
N ALA A 64 10.74 18.28 -3.56
CA ALA A 64 10.03 18.95 -4.64
C ALA A 64 8.74 19.66 -4.20
N GLU A 65 7.96 19.03 -3.32
CA GLU A 65 6.60 19.48 -2.98
C GLU A 65 6.42 19.79 -1.48
N GLY A 66 7.22 19.21 -0.60
CA GLY A 66 7.21 19.48 0.83
C GLY A 66 5.82 19.28 1.46
N LYS A 67 5.36 20.29 2.20
CA LYS A 67 4.08 20.27 2.91
C LYS A 67 2.83 20.29 2.01
N LYS A 68 2.98 20.35 0.69
CA LYS A 68 1.85 20.25 -0.24
C LYS A 68 1.35 18.82 -0.42
N ILE A 69 2.15 17.83 -0.04
CA ILE A 69 1.77 16.41 -0.11
C ILE A 69 0.75 16.12 0.98
N ASN A 70 -0.44 15.64 0.60
CA ASN A 70 -1.49 15.25 1.54
C ASN A 70 -1.55 13.75 1.75
N VAL A 71 -1.25 12.98 0.69
CA VAL A 71 -1.37 11.52 0.68
C VAL A 71 -0.15 10.89 0.04
N LEU A 72 0.35 9.84 0.64
CA LEU A 72 1.24 8.86 0.04
C LEU A 72 0.46 7.57 -0.23
N TYR A 73 0.39 7.17 -1.50
CA TYR A 73 -0.02 5.83 -1.89
C TYR A 73 1.21 5.03 -2.29
N ALA A 74 1.55 4.03 -1.51
CA ALA A 74 2.64 3.11 -1.79
C ALA A 74 2.09 1.75 -2.23
N HIS A 75 2.61 1.23 -3.35
CA HIS A 75 2.16 -0.05 -3.88
C HIS A 75 2.49 -1.23 -2.96
N ASN A 76 3.41 -1.08 -1.99
CA ASN A 76 3.58 -2.07 -0.95
C ASN A 76 4.02 -1.46 0.39
N ASP A 77 3.95 -2.28 1.44
CA ASP A 77 4.30 -1.89 2.80
C ASP A 77 5.79 -1.57 2.96
N ASP A 78 6.68 -2.29 2.29
CA ASP A 78 8.12 -2.03 2.40
C ASP A 78 8.50 -0.64 1.87
N MET A 79 7.96 -0.21 0.73
CA MET A 79 8.16 1.17 0.26
C MET A 79 7.55 2.19 1.21
N ALA A 80 6.36 1.92 1.79
CA ALA A 80 5.74 2.80 2.77
C ALA A 80 6.60 2.95 4.03
N ILE A 81 7.17 1.87 4.54
CA ILE A 81 8.09 1.88 5.69
C ILE A 81 9.35 2.72 5.39
N GLY A 82 9.90 2.57 4.18
CA GLY A 82 11.01 3.42 3.73
C GLY A 82 10.62 4.90 3.65
N ALA A 83 9.45 5.19 3.10
CA ALA A 83 8.93 6.56 2.98
C ALA A 83 8.63 7.20 4.35
N ILE A 84 8.15 6.42 5.32
CA ILE A 84 7.95 6.88 6.71
C ILE A 84 9.27 7.43 7.29
N GLN A 85 10.39 6.74 7.06
CA GLN A 85 11.69 7.20 7.51
C GLN A 85 12.07 8.54 6.86
N ALA A 86 11.87 8.69 5.55
CA ALA A 86 12.13 9.94 4.83
C ALA A 86 11.26 11.11 5.36
N ILE A 87 9.99 10.84 5.67
CA ILE A 87 9.06 11.84 6.22
C ILE A 87 9.52 12.30 7.61
N GLU A 88 9.96 11.37 8.47
CA GLU A 88 10.49 11.70 9.81
C GLU A 88 11.80 12.50 9.73
N GLU A 89 12.73 12.11 8.85
CA GLU A 89 13.98 12.82 8.61
C GLU A 89 13.75 14.24 8.06
N ALA A 90 12.67 14.46 7.34
CA ALA A 90 12.24 15.79 6.89
C ALA A 90 11.55 16.62 7.99
N GLY A 91 11.47 16.10 9.24
CA GLY A 91 10.83 16.77 10.37
C GLY A 91 9.30 16.79 10.31
N MET A 92 8.69 15.96 9.47
CA MET A 92 7.24 15.80 9.34
C MET A 92 6.75 14.58 10.13
N LYS A 93 5.46 14.55 10.42
CA LYS A 93 4.82 13.47 11.19
C LYS A 93 4.08 12.52 10.25
N PRO A 94 4.59 11.28 10.01
CA PRO A 94 3.88 10.27 9.23
C PRO A 94 2.47 10.01 9.79
N ALA A 95 1.54 9.65 8.94
CA ALA A 95 0.14 9.40 9.24
C ALA A 95 -0.65 10.59 9.81
N LYS A 96 0.02 11.72 10.11
CA LYS A 96 -0.61 12.97 10.61
C LYS A 96 -0.52 14.09 9.58
N ASP A 97 0.70 14.43 9.16
CA ASP A 97 0.92 15.48 8.16
C ASP A 97 0.69 14.95 6.75
N ILE A 98 0.97 13.66 6.54
CA ILE A 98 0.74 12.94 5.27
C ILE A 98 -0.02 11.65 5.61
N THR A 99 -1.19 11.46 5.02
CA THR A 99 -1.92 10.19 5.10
C THR A 99 -1.20 9.13 4.28
N ILE A 100 -0.89 7.98 4.86
CA ILE A 100 -0.13 6.92 4.21
C ILE A 100 -1.01 5.69 4.04
N ILE A 101 -1.08 5.20 2.80
CA ILE A 101 -1.83 4.01 2.41
C ILE A 101 -0.86 3.07 1.70
N SER A 102 -0.85 1.80 2.10
CA SER A 102 0.00 0.77 1.51
C SER A 102 -0.73 -0.55 1.29
N ILE A 103 -0.03 -1.51 0.71
CA ILE A 103 -0.57 -2.85 0.40
C ILE A 103 0.45 -3.89 0.86
N ASP A 104 0.01 -5.02 1.28
CA ASP A 104 0.51 -6.35 1.58
C ASP A 104 0.03 -6.85 2.95
N GLY A 105 -0.01 -6.03 3.99
CA GLY A 105 -0.42 -6.44 5.35
C GLY A 105 0.68 -7.17 6.10
N VAL A 106 1.97 -6.82 5.88
CA VAL A 106 3.09 -7.44 6.60
C VAL A 106 3.19 -6.95 8.05
N LYS A 107 3.83 -7.74 8.92
CA LYS A 107 4.03 -7.37 10.34
C LYS A 107 4.61 -5.98 10.53
N GLY A 108 5.63 -5.60 9.75
CA GLY A 108 6.25 -4.28 9.82
C GLY A 108 5.29 -3.12 9.55
N ALA A 109 4.28 -3.31 8.70
CA ALA A 109 3.22 -2.32 8.49
C ALA A 109 2.32 -2.19 9.73
N PHE A 110 1.95 -3.31 10.35
CA PHE A 110 1.18 -3.29 11.60
C PHE A 110 1.95 -2.63 12.73
N GLU A 111 3.25 -2.88 12.87
CA GLU A 111 4.13 -2.17 13.82
C GLU A 111 4.12 -0.65 13.56
N ALA A 112 4.23 -0.24 12.30
CA ALA A 112 4.14 1.18 11.92
C ALA A 112 2.76 1.79 12.22
N MET A 113 1.67 1.05 12.00
CA MET A 113 0.32 1.48 12.36
C MET A 113 0.14 1.61 13.87
N ILE A 114 0.61 0.64 14.66
CA ILE A 114 0.56 0.69 16.13
C ILE A 114 1.38 1.88 16.67
N ALA A 115 2.51 2.20 16.03
CA ALA A 115 3.31 3.38 16.35
C ALA A 115 2.68 4.72 15.87
N GLY A 116 1.51 4.68 15.21
CA GLY A 116 0.82 5.86 14.69
C GLY A 116 1.48 6.50 13.47
N LYS A 117 2.19 5.71 12.65
CA LYS A 117 3.00 6.16 11.51
C LYS A 117 2.48 5.72 10.14
N LEU A 118 1.51 4.80 10.09
CA LEU A 118 0.86 4.30 8.86
C LEU A 118 -0.65 4.26 9.08
N ASN A 119 -1.43 4.79 8.16
CA ASN A 119 -2.89 4.89 8.34
C ASN A 119 -3.64 3.63 7.94
N VAL A 120 -3.26 3.02 6.81
CA VAL A 120 -3.98 1.86 6.26
C VAL A 120 -3.00 0.95 5.53
N SER A 121 -3.11 -0.37 5.77
CA SER A 121 -2.55 -1.39 4.89
C SER A 121 -3.67 -2.28 4.34
N VAL A 122 -3.68 -2.49 3.02
CA VAL A 122 -4.59 -3.42 2.32
C VAL A 122 -3.88 -4.76 2.20
N GLU A 123 -4.53 -5.84 2.60
CA GLU A 123 -3.91 -7.16 2.55
C GLU A 123 -3.65 -7.64 1.12
N CYS A 124 -2.51 -8.27 0.90
CA CYS A 124 -2.20 -9.13 -0.23
C CYS A 124 -1.46 -10.34 0.34
N SER A 125 -2.23 -11.37 0.72
CA SER A 125 -1.70 -12.50 1.48
C SER A 125 -0.82 -13.41 0.64
N PRO A 126 0.42 -13.73 1.08
CA PRO A 126 1.27 -14.74 0.45
C PRO A 126 0.90 -16.18 0.87
N LEU A 127 -0.06 -16.35 1.78
CA LEU A 127 -0.40 -17.67 2.37
C LEU A 127 -1.34 -18.47 1.47
N LEU A 128 -0.96 -18.68 0.22
CA LEU A 128 -1.77 -19.35 -0.80
C LEU A 128 -1.66 -20.88 -0.80
N GLY A 129 -0.84 -21.45 0.09
CA GLY A 129 -0.59 -22.89 0.14
C GLY A 129 -1.84 -23.77 0.22
N PRO A 130 -2.79 -23.50 1.13
CA PRO A 130 -4.02 -24.31 1.24
C PRO A 130 -4.86 -24.31 -0.04
N GLN A 131 -5.05 -23.13 -0.67
CA GLN A 131 -5.81 -22.99 -1.92
C GLN A 131 -5.10 -23.70 -3.07
N LEU A 132 -3.78 -23.56 -3.18
CA LEU A 132 -2.96 -24.26 -4.18
C LEU A 132 -3.09 -25.78 -4.03
N MET A 133 -2.96 -26.31 -2.81
CA MET A 133 -3.07 -27.75 -2.57
C MET A 133 -4.48 -28.28 -2.82
N SER A 134 -5.53 -27.48 -2.55
CA SER A 134 -6.90 -27.85 -2.92
C SER A 134 -7.04 -27.94 -4.44
N ALA A 135 -6.55 -26.95 -5.18
CA ALA A 135 -6.57 -26.95 -6.63
C ALA A 135 -5.84 -28.15 -7.24
N VAL A 136 -4.66 -28.52 -6.69
CA VAL A 136 -3.92 -29.74 -7.11
C VAL A 136 -4.73 -31.01 -6.91
N LYS A 137 -5.40 -31.15 -5.75
CA LYS A 137 -6.27 -32.30 -5.46
C LYS A 137 -7.46 -32.38 -6.43
N ASP A 138 -8.07 -31.24 -6.74
CA ASP A 138 -9.20 -31.20 -7.66
C ASP A 138 -8.81 -31.58 -9.08
N ILE A 139 -7.64 -31.11 -9.57
CA ILE A 139 -7.08 -31.52 -10.87
C ILE A 139 -6.84 -33.04 -10.90
N LYS A 140 -6.20 -33.59 -9.85
CA LYS A 140 -5.99 -35.06 -9.75
C LYS A 140 -7.28 -35.87 -9.74
N ALA A 141 -8.35 -35.29 -9.23
CA ALA A 141 -9.68 -35.91 -9.23
C ALA A 141 -10.46 -35.69 -10.56
N GLY A 142 -9.82 -35.10 -11.60
CA GLY A 142 -10.44 -34.85 -12.89
C GLY A 142 -11.43 -33.68 -12.92
N LYS A 143 -11.43 -32.83 -11.88
CA LYS A 143 -12.30 -31.64 -11.83
C LYS A 143 -11.74 -30.51 -12.67
N THR A 144 -12.62 -29.73 -13.28
CA THR A 144 -12.27 -28.48 -13.96
C THR A 144 -12.16 -27.36 -12.93
N LEU A 145 -11.03 -26.65 -12.93
CA LEU A 145 -10.85 -25.49 -12.08
C LEU A 145 -11.44 -24.21 -12.71
N PRO A 146 -11.90 -23.25 -11.91
CA PRO A 146 -12.21 -21.91 -12.40
C PRO A 146 -10.93 -21.24 -12.91
N LYS A 147 -11.06 -20.34 -13.90
CA LYS A 147 -9.92 -19.60 -14.44
C LYS A 147 -9.21 -18.73 -13.40
N ARG A 148 -9.90 -18.36 -12.33
CA ARG A 148 -9.40 -17.51 -11.25
C ARG A 148 -9.94 -18.02 -9.92
N ILE A 149 -9.04 -18.16 -8.96
CA ILE A 149 -9.36 -18.42 -7.55
C ILE A 149 -9.00 -17.16 -6.79
N VAL A 150 -10.00 -16.54 -6.15
CA VAL A 150 -9.81 -15.29 -5.39
C VAL A 150 -9.63 -15.64 -3.92
N THR A 151 -8.66 -14.98 -3.27
CA THR A 151 -8.48 -15.03 -1.82
C THR A 151 -9.33 -13.97 -1.14
N GLU A 152 -9.81 -14.25 0.06
CA GLU A 152 -10.41 -13.24 0.92
C GLU A 152 -9.30 -12.47 1.61
N GLU A 153 -9.32 -11.15 1.47
CA GLU A 153 -8.29 -10.26 1.98
C GLU A 153 -8.91 -9.07 2.70
N GLY A 154 -8.20 -8.55 3.72
CA GLY A 154 -8.68 -7.49 4.58
C GLY A 154 -8.17 -6.10 4.21
N ILE A 155 -8.88 -5.09 4.70
CA ILE A 155 -8.41 -3.71 4.75
C ILE A 155 -8.21 -3.37 6.22
N PHE A 156 -6.98 -3.05 6.61
CA PHE A 156 -6.61 -2.81 7.99
C PHE A 156 -6.30 -1.32 8.21
N PRO A 157 -7.25 -0.55 8.74
CA PRO A 157 -6.95 0.79 9.22
C PRO A 157 -6.17 0.73 10.54
N MET A 158 -5.47 1.82 10.86
CA MET A 158 -4.60 1.93 12.04
C MET A 158 -5.29 1.50 13.35
N GLU A 159 -6.58 1.79 13.48
CA GLU A 159 -7.36 1.57 14.70
C GLU A 159 -7.50 0.08 15.07
N VAL A 160 -7.44 -0.80 14.07
CA VAL A 160 -7.55 -2.25 14.30
C VAL A 160 -6.19 -2.93 14.40
N ALA A 161 -5.09 -2.23 14.14
CA ALA A 161 -3.76 -2.82 13.98
C ALA A 161 -3.31 -3.60 15.23
N ALA A 162 -3.47 -3.04 16.42
CA ALA A 162 -3.07 -3.69 17.65
C ALA A 162 -3.84 -4.99 17.92
N LYS A 163 -5.13 -5.05 17.54
CA LYS A 163 -5.97 -6.24 17.67
C LYS A 163 -5.58 -7.33 16.67
N GLU A 164 -5.27 -6.93 15.43
CA GLU A 164 -4.97 -7.86 14.34
C GLU A 164 -3.51 -8.32 14.31
N PHE A 165 -2.60 -7.59 14.92
CA PHE A 165 -1.16 -7.87 14.92
C PHE A 165 -0.80 -9.31 15.37
N PRO A 166 -1.39 -9.87 16.46
CA PRO A 166 -1.08 -11.24 16.88
C PRO A 166 -1.44 -12.30 15.84
N ASN A 167 -2.35 -12.00 14.92
CA ASN A 167 -2.83 -12.91 13.88
C ASN A 167 -1.95 -12.87 12.62
N ARG A 168 -1.06 -11.88 12.50
CA ARG A 168 -0.20 -11.73 11.32
C ARG A 168 0.90 -12.79 11.31
N LYS A 169 1.03 -13.50 10.19
CA LYS A 169 2.00 -14.62 10.02
C LYS A 169 3.19 -14.26 9.13
N TYR A 170 3.19 -13.08 8.52
CA TYR A 170 4.25 -12.61 7.60
C TYR A 170 4.50 -11.11 7.75
#